data_254258a3f9f46c2183dfe7f11d73b31a
#
_entry.id   254258a3f9f46c2183dfe7f11d73b31a
#
_cell.length_a   1.000
_cell.length_b   1.000
_cell.length_c   1.000
_cell.angle_alpha   90.00
_cell.angle_beta   90.00
_cell.angle_gamma   90.00
#
_symmetry.space_group_name_H-M   'P 1'
#
loop_
_entity.id
_entity.type
_entity.pdbx_description
1 polymer ?
#
loop_
_entity_poly.entity_id
_entity_poly.type
_entity_poly.pdbx_seq_one_letter_code
_entity_poly.pdbx_strand_id
1 'polypeptide(L)'
;MIRRLFIALLAPLALIAAESASPAMLGRIVIREGCFFDTGADKPFRPLGVNYFRIAPIREGKEGHSTFSPASYDEEFVNLMMETLARIGFNTVRTFLSYHSGANGIVATPESGEPSPAYLLHVIHFLRAAQVHGIRVILTWDTWMPESRAWAEMPLSNESEYGWIPAAGHDFKTNGFRLSPEPIRARANAICALLQSLKTSAPDLLPVVLAWELENEVHFNLDQEPFLSRSTAFAFGGRTFDLGTDSGAQALMDAASISWANACADAIHAVDPEASVSASVFTFHAVGRQGPGTWSKDQTNDMRIPSRPLALLESRLDFVDIHIYAGQSESESIAQHLKSDLDSVEISHLTREARRLGKPILVGESGVAARHMRRGPDWQTIPHETGVNLLREFRQALSPFSFAGVLHWHYGSPDSTAQDEYPALVLFPQYLEANR
;
A
#
# COMPACT_ATOMS: atom_id res chain seq x y z
N MET A 1 1.80 -80.23 -22.92
CA MET A 1 1.30 -79.52 -21.70
C MET A 1 2.49 -78.81 -21.05
N ILE A 2 2.74 -77.54 -21.36
CA ILE A 2 3.85 -76.80 -20.82
C ILE A 2 3.23 -75.66 -19.92
N ARG A 3 3.40 -75.82 -18.63
CA ARG A 3 3.03 -74.80 -17.66
C ARG A 3 4.12 -73.71 -17.64
N ARG A 4 3.76 -72.47 -18.05
CA ARG A 4 4.61 -71.28 -17.86
C ARG A 4 4.37 -70.70 -16.49
N LEU A 5 5.44 -70.70 -15.71
CA LEU A 5 5.51 -70.04 -14.40
C LEU A 5 5.73 -68.51 -14.63
N PHE A 6 4.81 -67.67 -14.22
CA PHE A 6 5.04 -66.21 -14.16
C PHE A 6 5.59 -65.87 -12.78
N ILE A 7 6.84 -65.46 -12.72
CA ILE A 7 7.46 -64.89 -11.53
C ILE A 7 7.17 -63.36 -11.60
N ALA A 8 6.32 -62.88 -10.72
CA ALA A 8 6.10 -61.45 -10.54
C ALA A 8 7.23 -60.87 -9.64
N LEU A 9 8.11 -60.09 -10.24
CA LEU A 9 9.06 -59.25 -9.47
C LEU A 9 8.30 -58.08 -8.85
N LEU A 10 8.09 -58.12 -7.55
CA LEU A 10 7.69 -56.97 -6.72
C LEU A 10 8.95 -56.13 -6.45
N ALA A 11 9.10 -55.03 -7.18
CA ALA A 11 10.07 -54.00 -6.80
C ALA A 11 9.50 -53.19 -5.63
N PRO A 12 10.25 -52.96 -4.55
CA PRO A 12 9.80 -52.09 -3.48
C PRO A 12 9.80 -50.64 -4.00
N LEU A 13 8.63 -49.99 -4.05
CA LEU A 13 8.52 -48.54 -4.14
C LEU A 13 9.10 -47.98 -2.83
N ALA A 14 10.32 -47.50 -2.90
CA ALA A 14 10.86 -46.62 -1.86
C ALA A 14 10.05 -45.30 -1.88
N LEU A 15 9.15 -45.16 -0.95
CA LEU A 15 8.51 -43.88 -0.63
C LEU A 15 9.64 -42.96 -0.11
N ILE A 16 10.21 -42.14 -0.97
CA ILE A 16 11.06 -41.04 -0.54
C ILE A 16 10.07 -40.05 0.10
N ALA A 17 9.97 -40.10 1.42
CA ALA A 17 9.39 -39.02 2.19
C ALA A 17 10.26 -37.79 1.91
N ALA A 18 9.76 -36.88 1.11
CA ALA A 18 10.34 -35.56 1.02
C ALA A 18 10.22 -34.98 2.45
N GLU A 19 11.32 -34.98 3.20
CA GLU A 19 11.44 -34.15 4.38
C GLU A 19 11.05 -32.74 3.94
N SER A 20 9.94 -32.22 4.44
CA SER A 20 9.57 -30.84 4.29
C SER A 20 10.65 -30.04 5.00
N ALA A 21 11.64 -29.56 4.25
CA ALA A 21 12.62 -28.62 4.76
C ALA A 21 11.83 -27.48 5.42
N SER A 22 12.11 -27.21 6.69
CA SER A 22 11.55 -26.06 7.38
C SER A 22 11.78 -24.84 6.48
N PRO A 23 10.75 -24.00 6.25
CA PRO A 23 10.91 -22.85 5.38
C PRO A 23 12.11 -22.02 5.85
N ALA A 24 12.98 -21.66 4.92
CA ALA A 24 14.16 -20.87 5.21
C ALA A 24 13.72 -19.56 5.90
N MET A 25 14.29 -19.26 7.07
CA MET A 25 14.00 -18.01 7.76
C MET A 25 14.43 -16.85 6.87
N LEU A 26 13.47 -15.98 6.52
CA LEU A 26 13.75 -14.78 5.75
C LEU A 26 14.49 -13.77 6.64
N GLY A 27 15.54 -13.12 6.13
CA GLY A 27 16.15 -11.97 6.79
C GLY A 27 15.28 -10.71 6.68
N ARG A 28 15.59 -9.66 7.43
CA ARG A 28 14.90 -8.36 7.27
C ARG A 28 15.23 -7.72 5.93
N ILE A 29 14.27 -7.03 5.35
CA ILE A 29 14.55 -6.07 4.29
C ILE A 29 14.80 -4.73 4.98
N VAL A 30 16.00 -4.17 4.77
CA VAL A 30 16.40 -2.86 5.28
C VAL A 30 16.72 -1.92 4.12
N ILE A 31 16.85 -0.62 4.40
CA ILE A 31 17.27 0.36 3.41
C ILE A 31 18.75 0.65 3.58
N ARG A 32 19.50 0.44 2.50
CA ARG A 32 20.93 0.75 2.40
C ARG A 32 21.19 1.56 1.13
N GLU A 33 21.80 2.72 1.27
CA GLU A 33 22.17 3.57 0.13
C GLU A 33 21.03 3.85 -0.85
N GLY A 34 19.82 4.06 -0.32
CA GLY A 34 18.62 4.33 -1.12
C GLY A 34 18.02 3.13 -1.84
N CYS A 35 18.40 1.91 -1.48
CA CYS A 35 17.88 0.66 -2.04
C CYS A 35 17.37 -0.25 -0.92
N PHE A 36 16.39 -1.08 -1.24
CA PHE A 36 16.04 -2.20 -0.37
C PHE A 36 17.13 -3.27 -0.42
N PHE A 37 17.45 -3.86 0.72
CA PHE A 37 18.51 -4.84 0.89
C PHE A 37 18.03 -5.99 1.77
N ASP A 38 18.14 -7.23 1.27
CA ASP A 38 17.82 -8.44 2.02
C ASP A 38 19.01 -8.86 2.89
N THR A 39 18.87 -8.73 4.21
CA THR A 39 19.93 -9.06 5.17
C THR A 39 20.16 -10.56 5.29
N GLY A 40 19.18 -11.40 4.98
CA GLY A 40 19.33 -12.86 5.00
C GLY A 40 20.05 -13.39 3.76
N ALA A 41 19.77 -12.82 2.60
CA ALA A 41 20.39 -13.19 1.34
C ALA A 41 21.67 -12.37 1.03
N ASP A 42 21.97 -11.35 1.86
CA ASP A 42 23.08 -10.41 1.70
C ASP A 42 23.18 -9.80 0.29
N LYS A 43 22.05 -9.31 -0.22
CA LYS A 43 21.97 -8.75 -1.58
C LYS A 43 20.88 -7.68 -1.70
N PRO A 44 20.98 -6.80 -2.72
CA PRO A 44 19.89 -5.89 -3.06
C PRO A 44 18.57 -6.65 -3.28
N PHE A 45 17.48 -6.09 -2.77
CA PHE A 45 16.13 -6.59 -2.95
C PHE A 45 15.34 -5.58 -3.78
N ARG A 46 14.68 -6.05 -4.83
CA ARG A 46 13.82 -5.21 -5.64
C ARG A 46 12.39 -5.72 -5.56
N PRO A 47 11.48 -5.00 -4.89
CA PRO A 47 10.07 -5.35 -4.86
C PRO A 47 9.50 -5.47 -6.28
N LEU A 48 8.96 -6.64 -6.59
CA LEU A 48 8.22 -6.91 -7.81
C LEU A 48 7.02 -7.78 -7.44
N GLY A 49 5.81 -7.31 -7.70
CA GLY A 49 4.66 -8.05 -7.24
C GLY A 49 3.32 -7.41 -7.56
N VAL A 50 2.36 -7.69 -6.71
CA VAL A 50 0.97 -7.27 -6.91
C VAL A 50 0.35 -6.75 -5.63
N ASN A 51 -0.73 -6.00 -5.81
CA ASN A 51 -1.69 -5.72 -4.75
C ASN A 51 -2.69 -6.87 -4.65
N TYR A 52 -3.06 -7.23 -3.44
CA TYR A 52 -4.13 -8.20 -3.15
C TYR A 52 -5.07 -7.66 -2.09
N PHE A 53 -6.35 -7.77 -2.35
CA PHE A 53 -7.38 -7.40 -1.37
C PHE A 53 -8.66 -8.19 -1.62
N ARG A 54 -9.49 -8.23 -0.59
CA ARG A 54 -10.88 -8.70 -0.69
C ARG A 54 -11.82 -7.57 -0.31
N ILE A 55 -12.91 -7.45 -1.03
CA ILE A 55 -14.02 -6.56 -0.68
C ILE A 55 -15.17 -7.45 -0.18
N ALA A 56 -15.68 -7.14 0.99
CA ALA A 56 -16.83 -7.84 1.56
C ALA A 56 -17.66 -6.88 2.42
N PRO A 57 -18.91 -7.26 2.75
CA PRO A 57 -19.72 -6.49 3.66
C PRO A 57 -19.04 -6.30 5.02
N ILE A 58 -18.85 -5.05 5.43
CA ILE A 58 -18.30 -4.67 6.74
C ILE A 58 -19.41 -4.32 7.74
N ARG A 59 -20.52 -3.84 7.23
CA ARG A 59 -21.78 -3.62 7.95
C ARG A 59 -22.95 -3.57 6.93
N GLU A 60 -24.18 -3.49 7.41
CA GLU A 60 -25.35 -3.41 6.54
C GLU A 60 -25.23 -2.27 5.51
N GLY A 61 -25.33 -2.62 4.24
CA GLY A 61 -25.27 -1.68 3.11
C GLY A 61 -23.89 -1.05 2.85
N LYS A 62 -22.82 -1.51 3.51
CA LYS A 62 -21.47 -1.00 3.31
C LYS A 62 -20.47 -2.13 3.09
N GLU A 63 -19.75 -2.07 2.00
CA GLU A 63 -18.58 -2.92 1.71
C GLU A 63 -17.27 -2.16 1.97
N GLY A 64 -16.20 -2.90 2.18
CA GLY A 64 -14.86 -2.34 2.39
C GLY A 64 -13.78 -3.41 2.35
N HIS A 65 -12.53 -2.98 2.48
CA HIS A 65 -11.38 -3.89 2.53
C HIS A 65 -11.52 -4.85 3.71
N SER A 66 -11.57 -6.12 3.40
CA SER A 66 -11.89 -7.21 4.32
C SER A 66 -10.94 -8.40 4.17
N THR A 67 -9.70 -8.16 3.70
CA THR A 67 -8.72 -9.20 3.38
C THR A 67 -8.54 -10.20 4.53
N PHE A 68 -8.47 -9.72 5.76
CA PHE A 68 -8.23 -10.54 6.95
C PHE A 68 -9.48 -10.77 7.80
N SER A 69 -10.65 -10.35 7.33
CA SER A 69 -11.90 -10.50 8.06
C SER A 69 -12.31 -11.98 8.17
N PRO A 70 -12.77 -12.45 9.34
CA PRO A 70 -13.18 -13.85 9.53
C PRO A 70 -14.21 -14.36 8.53
N ALA A 71 -15.09 -13.49 8.04
CA ALA A 71 -16.13 -13.88 7.08
C ALA A 71 -15.64 -13.99 5.62
N SER A 72 -14.45 -13.44 5.30
CA SER A 72 -13.96 -13.36 3.91
C SER A 72 -12.59 -13.99 3.69
N TYR A 73 -11.88 -14.35 4.75
CA TYR A 73 -10.57 -14.95 4.67
C TYR A 73 -10.65 -16.39 4.16
N ASP A 74 -9.80 -16.71 3.20
CA ASP A 74 -9.74 -18.04 2.56
C ASP A 74 -8.29 -18.52 2.56
N GLU A 75 -7.97 -19.45 3.46
CA GLU A 75 -6.61 -19.97 3.66
C GLU A 75 -6.11 -20.75 2.44
N GLU A 76 -6.97 -21.54 1.79
CA GLU A 76 -6.59 -22.33 0.61
C GLU A 76 -6.24 -21.42 -0.56
N PHE A 77 -7.07 -20.40 -0.77
CA PHE A 77 -6.82 -19.39 -1.81
C PHE A 77 -5.53 -18.64 -1.57
N VAL A 78 -5.26 -18.20 -0.34
CA VAL A 78 -4.03 -17.48 0.02
C VAL A 78 -2.79 -18.34 -0.24
N ASN A 79 -2.81 -19.61 0.14
CA ASN A 79 -1.70 -20.54 -0.12
C ASN A 79 -1.46 -20.71 -1.63
N LEU A 80 -2.51 -20.96 -2.41
CA LEU A 80 -2.42 -21.08 -3.86
C LEU A 80 -1.92 -19.80 -4.54
N MET A 81 -2.39 -18.64 -4.06
CA MET A 81 -1.95 -17.35 -4.56
C MET A 81 -0.45 -17.15 -4.33
N MET A 82 0.05 -17.39 -3.11
CA MET A 82 1.48 -17.22 -2.79
C MET A 82 2.36 -18.16 -3.61
N GLU A 83 1.96 -19.43 -3.76
CA GLU A 83 2.64 -20.37 -4.63
C GLU A 83 2.68 -19.88 -6.08
N THR A 84 1.54 -19.41 -6.59
CA THR A 84 1.42 -18.92 -7.97
C THR A 84 2.31 -17.70 -8.21
N LEU A 85 2.28 -16.72 -7.31
CA LEU A 85 3.08 -15.51 -7.40
C LEU A 85 4.57 -15.81 -7.37
N ALA A 86 5.02 -16.68 -6.47
CA ALA A 86 6.42 -17.09 -6.41
C ALA A 86 6.86 -17.83 -7.68
N ARG A 87 6.03 -18.74 -8.21
CA ARG A 87 6.31 -19.47 -9.43
C ARG A 87 6.48 -18.59 -10.67
N ILE A 88 5.74 -17.47 -10.74
CA ILE A 88 5.89 -16.51 -11.84
C ILE A 88 6.97 -15.46 -11.59
N GLY A 89 7.67 -15.53 -10.45
CA GLY A 89 8.82 -14.69 -10.13
C GLY A 89 8.51 -13.43 -9.36
N PHE A 90 7.30 -13.28 -8.80
CA PHE A 90 6.98 -12.21 -7.87
C PHE A 90 7.53 -12.50 -6.47
N ASN A 91 7.91 -11.45 -5.78
CA ASN A 91 8.54 -11.51 -4.46
C ASN A 91 7.87 -10.60 -3.42
N THR A 92 6.84 -9.85 -3.79
CA THR A 92 6.17 -8.88 -2.92
C THR A 92 4.67 -8.86 -3.16
N VAL A 93 3.90 -8.83 -2.06
CA VAL A 93 2.45 -8.59 -2.06
C VAL A 93 2.16 -7.38 -1.18
N ARG A 94 1.42 -6.41 -1.69
CA ARG A 94 0.84 -5.32 -0.90
C ARG A 94 -0.62 -5.64 -0.63
N THR A 95 -1.06 -5.54 0.63
CA THR A 95 -2.42 -5.91 1.04
C THR A 95 -2.97 -4.96 2.09
N PHE A 96 -4.29 -4.93 2.22
CA PHE A 96 -5.00 -3.92 2.99
C PHE A 96 -5.46 -4.44 4.35
N LEU A 97 -5.19 -3.64 5.38
CA LEU A 97 -5.73 -3.81 6.72
C LEU A 97 -7.10 -3.17 6.81
N SER A 98 -8.01 -3.82 7.53
CA SER A 98 -9.35 -3.27 7.79
C SER A 98 -9.29 -2.19 8.87
N TYR A 99 -10.27 -1.29 8.85
CA TYR A 99 -10.37 -0.20 9.83
C TYR A 99 -11.55 -0.36 10.81
N HIS A 100 -12.49 -1.23 10.50
CA HIS A 100 -13.77 -1.35 11.22
C HIS A 100 -13.68 -2.25 12.46
N SER A 101 -14.64 -2.08 13.35
CA SER A 101 -14.87 -2.90 14.54
C SER A 101 -15.97 -3.93 14.30
N GLY A 102 -16.07 -4.91 15.22
CA GLY A 102 -17.10 -5.94 15.19
C GLY A 102 -16.56 -7.33 14.85
N ALA A 103 -17.45 -8.29 14.63
CA ALA A 103 -17.10 -9.69 14.41
C ALA A 103 -16.14 -9.93 13.24
N ASN A 104 -16.18 -9.08 12.22
CA ASN A 104 -15.33 -9.14 11.04
C ASN A 104 -14.24 -8.05 11.02
N GLY A 105 -14.16 -7.23 12.06
CA GLY A 105 -13.25 -6.10 12.13
C GLY A 105 -11.87 -6.44 12.67
N ILE A 106 -10.95 -5.49 12.54
CA ILE A 106 -9.62 -5.59 13.14
C ILE A 106 -9.69 -5.58 14.67
N VAL A 107 -10.70 -4.94 15.26
CA VAL A 107 -11.02 -4.98 16.69
C VAL A 107 -12.41 -5.55 16.92
N ALA A 108 -12.59 -6.26 18.03
CA ALA A 108 -13.88 -6.88 18.37
C ALA A 108 -14.97 -5.85 18.70
N THR A 109 -14.60 -4.75 19.35
CA THR A 109 -15.50 -3.62 19.68
C THR A 109 -14.78 -2.28 19.52
N PRO A 110 -15.50 -1.15 19.42
CA PRO A 110 -14.89 0.16 19.39
C PRO A 110 -14.06 0.52 20.64
N GLU A 111 -14.26 -0.15 21.76
CA GLU A 111 -13.53 0.06 23.00
C GLU A 111 -12.27 -0.81 23.11
N SER A 112 -12.07 -1.77 22.19
CA SER A 112 -10.92 -2.67 22.21
C SER A 112 -9.64 -1.94 21.80
N GLY A 113 -8.59 -2.08 22.60
CA GLY A 113 -7.24 -1.58 22.28
C GLY A 113 -6.33 -2.63 21.63
N GLU A 114 -6.83 -3.83 21.41
CA GLU A 114 -6.08 -4.98 20.87
C GLU A 114 -6.76 -5.50 19.61
N PRO A 115 -6.01 -6.01 18.63
CA PRO A 115 -6.57 -6.68 17.48
C PRO A 115 -7.43 -7.88 17.87
N SER A 116 -8.50 -8.11 17.14
CA SER A 116 -9.33 -9.30 17.29
C SER A 116 -8.48 -10.56 17.10
N PRO A 117 -8.55 -11.58 18.01
CA PRO A 117 -7.76 -12.80 17.89
C PRO A 117 -7.95 -13.52 16.55
N ALA A 118 -9.18 -13.57 16.02
CA ALA A 118 -9.45 -14.21 14.73
C ALA A 118 -8.82 -13.44 13.57
N TYR A 119 -8.88 -12.10 13.60
CA TYR A 119 -8.22 -11.25 12.62
C TYR A 119 -6.70 -11.42 12.65
N LEU A 120 -6.11 -11.42 13.85
CA LEU A 120 -4.67 -11.63 14.03
C LEU A 120 -4.20 -12.99 13.50
N LEU A 121 -4.98 -14.06 13.75
CA LEU A 121 -4.68 -15.40 13.21
C LEU A 121 -4.64 -15.40 11.68
N HIS A 122 -5.52 -14.68 11.01
CA HIS A 122 -5.51 -14.56 9.54
C HIS A 122 -4.30 -13.78 9.03
N VAL A 123 -3.91 -12.70 9.71
CA VAL A 123 -2.66 -11.99 9.40
C VAL A 123 -1.46 -12.91 9.56
N ILE A 124 -1.37 -13.66 10.66
CA ILE A 124 -0.30 -14.64 10.91
C ILE A 124 -0.27 -15.72 9.81
N HIS A 125 -1.42 -16.30 9.47
CA HIS A 125 -1.50 -17.28 8.39
C HIS A 125 -1.01 -16.71 7.05
N PHE A 126 -1.46 -15.52 6.68
CA PHE A 126 -1.06 -14.86 5.44
C PHE A 126 0.46 -14.63 5.37
N LEU A 127 1.03 -14.11 6.45
CA LEU A 127 2.48 -13.92 6.55
C LEU A 127 3.24 -15.26 6.53
N ARG A 128 2.70 -16.31 7.14
CA ARG A 128 3.29 -17.65 7.11
C ARG A 128 3.28 -18.23 5.69
N ALA A 129 2.18 -18.10 4.96
CA ALA A 129 2.09 -18.52 3.57
C ALA A 129 3.09 -17.73 2.70
N ALA A 130 3.21 -16.42 2.91
CA ALA A 130 4.21 -15.60 2.23
C ALA A 130 5.65 -16.05 2.54
N GLN A 131 5.96 -16.35 3.83
CA GLN A 131 7.27 -16.84 4.26
C GLN A 131 7.68 -18.13 3.54
N VAL A 132 6.76 -19.09 3.45
CA VAL A 132 6.99 -20.39 2.78
C VAL A 132 7.46 -20.20 1.33
N HIS A 133 6.95 -19.18 0.67
CA HIS A 133 7.24 -18.91 -0.75
C HIS A 133 8.27 -17.77 -0.96
N GLY A 134 8.90 -17.27 0.11
CA GLY A 134 9.92 -16.20 0.00
C GLY A 134 9.35 -14.83 -0.40
N ILE A 135 8.06 -14.63 -0.22
CA ILE A 135 7.35 -13.38 -0.56
C ILE A 135 7.40 -12.43 0.64
N ARG A 136 7.60 -11.14 0.37
CA ARG A 136 7.50 -10.06 1.35
C ARG A 136 6.13 -9.41 1.28
N VAL A 137 5.67 -8.85 2.39
CA VAL A 137 4.34 -8.26 2.49
C VAL A 137 4.42 -6.81 2.92
N ILE A 138 3.76 -5.92 2.19
CA ILE A 138 3.46 -4.56 2.64
C ILE A 138 2.06 -4.59 3.23
N LEU A 139 1.96 -4.25 4.52
CA LEU A 139 0.69 -4.14 5.23
C LEU A 139 0.22 -2.68 5.18
N THR A 140 -0.76 -2.42 4.33
CA THR A 140 -1.28 -1.08 4.06
C THR A 140 -2.52 -0.83 4.88
N TRP A 141 -2.58 0.32 5.56
CA TRP A 141 -3.82 0.76 6.17
C TRP A 141 -4.72 1.42 5.12
N ASP A 142 -6.02 1.13 5.19
CA ASP A 142 -7.03 1.82 4.38
C ASP A 142 -7.06 3.34 4.67
N THR A 143 -7.59 4.13 3.76
CA THR A 143 -7.78 5.59 3.92
C THR A 143 -8.61 5.93 5.17
N TRP A 144 -9.54 5.06 5.57
CA TRP A 144 -10.43 5.32 6.70
C TRP A 144 -9.74 5.16 8.06
N MET A 145 -10.26 5.89 9.04
CA MET A 145 -9.74 5.87 10.41
C MET A 145 -10.16 4.59 11.14
N PRO A 146 -9.26 4.03 12.00
CA PRO A 146 -9.61 2.89 12.82
C PRO A 146 -10.78 3.22 13.77
N GLU A 147 -11.74 2.30 13.85
CA GLU A 147 -12.94 2.46 14.68
C GLU A 147 -12.71 2.10 16.16
N SER A 148 -11.49 2.19 16.67
CA SER A 148 -11.18 1.99 18.09
C SER A 148 -10.96 3.31 18.80
N ARG A 149 -11.79 3.59 19.82
CA ARG A 149 -11.63 4.75 20.71
C ARG A 149 -10.41 4.59 21.61
N ALA A 150 -10.13 3.38 22.05
CA ALA A 150 -8.96 3.10 22.88
C ALA A 150 -7.67 3.55 22.20
N TRP A 151 -7.53 3.33 20.90
CA TRP A 151 -6.35 3.77 20.15
C TRP A 151 -6.23 5.30 20.06
N ALA A 152 -7.35 6.03 19.97
CA ALA A 152 -7.35 7.48 19.94
C ALA A 152 -7.00 8.11 21.31
N GLU A 153 -7.29 7.41 22.40
CA GLU A 153 -7.08 7.89 23.77
C GLU A 153 -5.69 7.57 24.32
N MET A 154 -4.98 6.57 23.76
CA MET A 154 -3.63 6.23 24.19
C MET A 154 -2.64 7.34 23.78
N PRO A 155 -1.74 7.78 24.70
CA PRO A 155 -0.74 8.80 24.35
C PRO A 155 0.31 8.26 23.39
N LEU A 156 0.82 9.12 22.51
CA LEU A 156 2.05 8.85 21.76
C LEU A 156 3.28 9.31 22.55
N SER A 157 4.40 8.62 22.38
CA SER A 157 5.62 8.85 23.16
C SER A 157 6.19 10.27 23.00
N ASN A 158 6.01 10.96 21.91
CA ASN A 158 6.57 12.29 21.65
C ASN A 158 5.49 13.28 21.21
N GLU A 159 4.28 13.20 21.77
CA GLU A 159 3.13 13.99 21.35
C GLU A 159 3.40 15.50 21.32
N SER A 160 4.14 16.02 22.30
CA SER A 160 4.44 17.45 22.40
C SER A 160 5.41 17.97 21.31
N GLU A 161 6.17 17.10 20.69
CA GLU A 161 7.13 17.46 19.65
C GLU A 161 6.44 17.86 18.33
N TYR A 162 5.24 17.36 18.08
CA TYR A 162 4.54 17.57 16.81
C TYR A 162 3.71 18.84 16.73
N GLY A 163 3.66 19.62 17.80
CA GLY A 163 3.02 20.94 17.82
C GLY A 163 1.52 20.89 17.52
N TRP A 164 0.84 19.86 17.99
CA TRP A 164 -0.55 19.60 17.67
C TRP A 164 -1.49 20.71 18.12
N ILE A 165 -2.39 21.09 17.22
CA ILE A 165 -3.43 22.05 17.51
C ILE A 165 -4.65 21.26 17.98
N PRO A 166 -5.23 21.59 19.15
CA PRO A 166 -6.54 21.07 19.51
C PRO A 166 -7.52 21.40 18.39
N ALA A 167 -8.14 20.40 17.81
CA ALA A 167 -9.18 20.56 16.78
C ALA A 167 -10.50 21.12 17.37
N ALA A 168 -10.42 21.86 18.48
CA ALA A 168 -11.56 22.40 19.20
C ALA A 168 -12.38 23.32 18.27
N GLY A 169 -13.52 22.82 17.83
CA GLY A 169 -14.52 23.58 17.10
C GLY A 169 -14.46 23.50 15.57
N HIS A 170 -13.60 22.69 14.98
CA HIS A 170 -13.54 22.52 13.53
C HIS A 170 -13.88 21.08 13.13
N ASP A 171 -14.92 20.92 12.30
CA ASP A 171 -15.22 19.65 11.63
C ASP A 171 -14.35 19.50 10.39
N PHE A 172 -13.10 19.09 10.57
CA PHE A 172 -12.14 18.90 9.48
C PHE A 172 -12.41 17.64 8.64
N LYS A 173 -13.38 16.82 9.03
CA LYS A 173 -13.69 15.55 8.37
C LYS A 173 -12.42 14.74 8.08
N THR A 174 -12.19 14.30 6.82
CA THR A 174 -11.01 13.52 6.45
C THR A 174 -9.72 14.32 6.49
N ASN A 175 -9.77 15.66 6.32
CA ASN A 175 -8.59 16.51 6.52
C ASN A 175 -8.07 16.44 7.97
N GLY A 176 -8.99 16.23 8.93
CA GLY A 176 -8.65 16.02 10.34
C GLY A 176 -7.75 14.83 10.61
N PHE A 177 -7.70 13.84 9.70
CA PHE A 177 -6.83 12.67 9.86
C PHE A 177 -5.35 13.02 9.96
N ARG A 178 -4.94 14.20 9.47
CA ARG A 178 -3.56 14.69 9.49
C ARG A 178 -3.40 16.02 10.21
N LEU A 179 -4.51 16.66 10.55
CA LEU A 179 -4.52 17.99 11.22
C LEU A 179 -4.89 17.89 12.70
N SER A 180 -5.45 16.78 13.16
CA SER A 180 -5.94 16.60 14.53
C SER A 180 -5.16 15.49 15.26
N PRO A 181 -4.89 15.68 16.57
CA PRO A 181 -4.08 14.75 17.35
C PRO A 181 -4.74 13.37 17.52
N GLU A 182 -6.04 13.32 17.76
CA GLU A 182 -6.75 12.08 18.04
C GLU A 182 -6.69 11.08 16.85
N PRO A 183 -7.00 11.47 15.60
CA PRO A 183 -6.85 10.60 14.45
C PRO A 183 -5.40 10.16 14.22
N ILE A 184 -4.42 11.04 14.42
CA ILE A 184 -3.00 10.70 14.30
C ILE A 184 -2.63 9.62 15.31
N ARG A 185 -3.04 9.78 16.59
CA ARG A 185 -2.84 8.76 17.62
C ARG A 185 -3.52 7.45 17.26
N ALA A 186 -4.79 7.50 16.86
CA ALA A 186 -5.55 6.31 16.51
C ALA A 186 -4.87 5.50 15.41
N ARG A 187 -4.36 6.16 14.37
CA ARG A 187 -3.62 5.52 13.28
C ARG A 187 -2.33 4.87 13.76
N ALA A 188 -1.50 5.62 14.48
CA ALA A 188 -0.24 5.14 15.01
C ALA A 188 -0.45 3.94 15.97
N ASN A 189 -1.37 4.08 16.92
CA ASN A 189 -1.64 3.05 17.92
C ASN A 189 -2.25 1.78 17.31
N ALA A 190 -3.09 1.90 16.29
CA ALA A 190 -3.63 0.77 15.57
C ALA A 190 -2.53 -0.10 14.95
N ILE A 191 -1.57 0.53 14.26
CA ILE A 191 -0.43 -0.16 13.65
C ILE A 191 0.46 -0.74 14.75
N CYS A 192 0.75 0.03 15.80
CA CYS A 192 1.57 -0.43 16.93
C CYS A 192 0.94 -1.63 17.66
N ALA A 193 -0.39 -1.64 17.85
CA ALA A 193 -1.10 -2.76 18.49
C ALA A 193 -0.98 -4.05 17.66
N LEU A 194 -1.17 -3.97 16.34
CA LEU A 194 -0.99 -5.12 15.46
C LEU A 194 0.47 -5.59 15.42
N LEU A 195 1.43 -4.66 15.29
CA LEU A 195 2.86 -4.96 15.32
C LEU A 195 3.27 -5.62 16.63
N GLN A 196 2.83 -5.09 17.77
CA GLN A 196 3.12 -5.66 19.09
C GLN A 196 2.52 -7.06 19.25
N SER A 197 1.30 -7.26 18.74
CA SER A 197 0.64 -8.57 18.77
C SER A 197 1.39 -9.61 17.92
N LEU A 198 1.87 -9.22 16.73
CA LEU A 198 2.74 -10.06 15.89
C LEU A 198 4.08 -10.34 16.57
N LYS A 199 4.71 -9.31 17.15
CA LYS A 199 5.98 -9.44 17.87
C LYS A 199 5.89 -10.42 19.05
N THR A 200 4.73 -10.49 19.70
CA THR A 200 4.48 -11.38 20.81
C THR A 200 4.13 -12.80 20.36
N SER A 201 3.28 -12.94 19.33
CA SER A 201 2.67 -14.22 18.94
C SER A 201 3.44 -14.95 17.84
N ALA A 202 4.13 -14.22 16.95
CA ALA A 202 4.83 -14.77 15.80
C ALA A 202 6.04 -13.90 15.41
N PRO A 203 7.05 -13.73 16.28
CA PRO A 203 8.19 -12.82 16.04
C PRO A 203 9.02 -13.20 14.81
N ASP A 204 9.04 -14.46 14.43
CA ASP A 204 9.71 -14.98 13.24
C ASP A 204 9.07 -14.53 11.92
N LEU A 205 7.87 -13.95 11.95
CA LEU A 205 7.19 -13.39 10.79
C LEU A 205 7.47 -11.89 10.59
N LEU A 206 8.04 -11.19 11.55
CA LEU A 206 8.39 -9.78 11.38
C LEU A 206 9.32 -9.53 10.16
N PRO A 207 10.29 -10.39 9.84
CA PRO A 207 11.09 -10.24 8.62
C PRO A 207 10.29 -10.39 7.32
N VAL A 208 9.11 -11.02 7.35
CA VAL A 208 8.23 -11.16 6.17
C VAL A 208 7.59 -9.82 5.80
N VAL A 209 7.31 -8.98 6.82
CA VAL A 209 6.76 -7.64 6.61
C VAL A 209 7.85 -6.74 6.03
N LEU A 210 7.70 -6.37 4.75
CA LEU A 210 8.59 -5.42 4.09
C LEU A 210 8.37 -4.01 4.63
N ALA A 211 7.12 -3.62 4.80
CA ALA A 211 6.77 -2.31 5.33
C ALA A 211 5.39 -2.26 5.99
N TRP A 212 5.26 -1.34 6.94
CA TRP A 212 4.01 -0.85 7.49
C TRP A 212 3.65 0.44 6.75
N GLU A 213 2.65 0.39 5.91
CA GLU A 213 2.21 1.55 5.17
C GLU A 213 1.08 2.25 5.93
N LEU A 214 1.33 3.49 6.31
CA LEU A 214 0.48 4.25 7.22
C LEU A 214 -0.93 4.47 6.68
N GLU A 215 -1.05 4.70 5.37
CA GLU A 215 -2.33 4.95 4.72
C GLU A 215 -2.20 4.80 3.21
N ASN A 216 -3.25 4.26 2.59
CA ASN A 216 -3.42 4.22 1.16
C ASN A 216 -3.82 5.60 0.63
N GLU A 217 -3.04 6.10 -0.35
CA GLU A 217 -3.40 7.29 -1.13
C GLU A 217 -3.69 8.54 -0.29
N VAL A 218 -2.70 8.94 0.50
CA VAL A 218 -2.78 10.09 1.41
C VAL A 218 -3.13 11.37 0.64
N HIS A 219 -4.25 12.00 1.02
CA HIS A 219 -4.74 13.20 0.36
C HIS A 219 -5.51 14.12 1.31
N PHE A 220 -5.72 15.35 0.88
CA PHE A 220 -6.62 16.32 1.49
C PHE A 220 -7.81 16.59 0.56
N ASN A 221 -8.88 17.16 1.09
CA ASN A 221 -10.07 17.54 0.35
C ASN A 221 -10.30 19.06 0.42
N LEU A 222 -10.40 19.71 -0.72
CA LEU A 222 -10.59 21.16 -0.82
C LEU A 222 -12.00 21.64 -0.41
N ASP A 223 -12.98 20.73 -0.46
CA ASP A 223 -14.37 20.98 -0.03
C ASP A 223 -14.59 20.76 1.47
N GLN A 224 -13.51 20.57 2.22
CA GLN A 224 -13.52 20.38 3.67
C GLN A 224 -12.64 21.42 4.36
N GLU A 225 -12.96 21.75 5.62
CA GLU A 225 -12.12 22.63 6.41
C GLU A 225 -10.72 22.02 6.67
N PRO A 226 -9.70 22.87 6.82
CA PRO A 226 -9.70 24.33 6.78
C PRO A 226 -9.58 24.93 5.37
N PHE A 227 -9.50 24.11 4.32
CA PHE A 227 -9.30 24.57 2.94
C PHE A 227 -10.57 25.15 2.32
N LEU A 228 -11.76 24.73 2.78
CA LEU A 228 -13.03 25.25 2.29
C LEU A 228 -13.20 26.75 2.59
N SER A 229 -12.93 27.17 3.82
CA SER A 229 -13.05 28.57 4.23
C SER A 229 -11.90 29.47 3.76
N ARG A 230 -10.75 28.88 3.39
CA ARG A 230 -9.56 29.61 2.91
C ARG A 230 -9.14 30.77 3.83
N SER A 231 -9.07 30.52 5.13
CA SER A 231 -8.63 31.50 6.11
C SER A 231 -7.22 32.04 5.80
N THR A 232 -7.04 33.35 5.92
CA THR A 232 -5.74 34.02 5.72
C THR A 232 -4.76 33.85 6.90
N ALA A 233 -5.19 33.22 7.99
CA ALA A 233 -4.36 33.01 9.19
C ALA A 233 -4.73 31.71 9.90
N PHE A 234 -4.27 30.57 9.38
CA PHE A 234 -4.45 29.27 10.01
C PHE A 234 -3.16 28.86 10.75
N ALA A 235 -3.27 28.63 12.06
CA ALA A 235 -2.13 28.20 12.87
C ALA A 235 -1.98 26.69 12.88
N PHE A 236 -0.77 26.15 12.65
CA PHE A 236 -0.43 24.74 12.76
C PHE A 236 1.06 24.56 13.06
N GLY A 237 1.42 23.69 14.00
CA GLY A 237 2.82 23.37 14.32
C GLY A 237 3.66 24.61 14.68
N GLY A 238 3.10 25.58 15.42
CA GLY A 238 3.77 26.84 15.78
C GLY A 238 3.96 27.84 14.64
N ARG A 239 3.39 27.58 13.45
CA ARG A 239 3.44 28.44 12.25
C ARG A 239 2.05 28.93 11.88
N THR A 240 1.99 30.04 11.13
CA THR A 240 0.74 30.54 10.55
C THR A 240 0.79 30.43 9.03
N PHE A 241 -0.30 29.94 8.43
CA PHE A 241 -0.43 29.69 6.99
C PHE A 241 -1.57 30.55 6.42
N ASP A 242 -1.32 31.15 5.26
CA ASP A 242 -2.33 31.88 4.48
C ASP A 242 -3.01 30.92 3.50
N LEU A 243 -4.16 30.38 3.89
CA LEU A 243 -4.94 29.47 3.04
C LEU A 243 -5.71 30.20 1.93
N GLY A 244 -5.71 31.54 1.94
CA GLY A 244 -6.22 32.34 0.81
C GLY A 244 -5.43 32.18 -0.47
N THR A 245 -4.17 31.71 -0.36
CA THR A 245 -3.29 31.41 -1.50
C THR A 245 -3.09 29.91 -1.67
N ASP A 246 -2.93 29.46 -2.91
CA ASP A 246 -2.68 28.03 -3.22
C ASP A 246 -1.33 27.57 -2.63
N SER A 247 -0.31 28.44 -2.66
CA SER A 247 1.00 28.16 -2.06
C SER A 247 0.97 28.03 -0.54
N GLY A 248 0.20 28.90 0.13
CA GLY A 248 0.06 28.84 1.60
C GLY A 248 -0.71 27.61 2.06
N ALA A 249 -1.74 27.23 1.33
CA ALA A 249 -2.48 26.02 1.61
C ALA A 249 -1.66 24.75 1.29
N GLN A 250 -0.86 24.72 0.20
CA GLN A 250 0.10 23.64 -0.05
C GLN A 250 1.12 23.54 1.09
N ALA A 251 1.62 24.67 1.57
CA ALA A 251 2.57 24.67 2.68
C ALA A 251 1.97 24.11 3.98
N LEU A 252 0.68 24.31 4.25
CA LEU A 252 -0.02 23.64 5.36
C LEU A 252 -0.13 22.14 5.12
N MET A 253 -0.53 21.70 3.93
CA MET A 253 -0.63 20.28 3.60
C MET A 253 0.72 19.56 3.75
N ASP A 254 1.80 20.18 3.28
CA ASP A 254 3.17 19.63 3.43
C ASP A 254 3.54 19.53 4.92
N ALA A 255 3.33 20.58 5.70
CA ALA A 255 3.62 20.58 7.14
C ALA A 255 2.79 19.54 7.91
N ALA A 256 1.51 19.41 7.59
CA ALA A 256 0.62 18.44 8.20
C ALA A 256 1.02 17.00 7.83
N SER A 257 1.34 16.74 6.57
CA SER A 257 1.80 15.43 6.10
C SER A 257 3.11 15.01 6.79
N ILE A 258 4.07 15.93 6.92
CA ILE A 258 5.34 15.68 7.62
C ILE A 258 5.08 15.39 9.11
N SER A 259 4.27 16.21 9.78
CA SER A 259 3.97 16.04 11.20
C SER A 259 3.28 14.71 11.49
N TRP A 260 2.27 14.37 10.71
CA TRP A 260 1.55 13.11 10.79
C TRP A 260 2.45 11.90 10.55
N ALA A 261 3.23 11.93 9.47
CA ALA A 261 4.13 10.85 9.12
C ALA A 261 5.20 10.64 10.19
N ASN A 262 5.77 11.73 10.74
CA ASN A 262 6.75 11.66 11.81
C ASN A 262 6.16 11.03 13.08
N ALA A 263 4.98 11.47 13.51
CA ALA A 263 4.33 10.94 14.70
C ALA A 263 4.06 9.43 14.59
N CYS A 264 3.56 8.98 13.44
CA CYS A 264 3.29 7.57 13.20
C CYS A 264 4.58 6.74 13.08
N ALA A 265 5.58 7.21 12.33
CA ALA A 265 6.85 6.51 12.15
C ALA A 265 7.59 6.36 13.48
N ASP A 266 7.67 7.42 14.29
CA ASP A 266 8.32 7.36 15.61
C ASP A 266 7.64 6.37 16.55
N ALA A 267 6.31 6.32 16.55
CA ALA A 267 5.57 5.35 17.35
C ALA A 267 5.86 3.90 16.93
N ILE A 268 5.91 3.62 15.63
CA ILE A 268 6.19 2.30 15.08
C ILE A 268 7.65 1.90 15.39
N HIS A 269 8.62 2.80 15.14
CA HIS A 269 10.04 2.54 15.43
C HIS A 269 10.32 2.37 16.94
N ALA A 270 9.49 2.97 17.82
CA ALA A 270 9.59 2.72 19.24
C ALA A 270 9.22 1.27 19.61
N VAL A 271 8.31 0.62 18.84
CA VAL A 271 7.94 -0.79 19.03
C VAL A 271 8.94 -1.73 18.34
N ASP A 272 9.32 -1.43 17.11
CA ASP A 272 10.28 -2.21 16.31
C ASP A 272 11.20 -1.26 15.54
N PRO A 273 12.43 -1.00 16.02
CA PRO A 273 13.38 -0.10 15.35
C PRO A 273 13.81 -0.55 13.95
N GLU A 274 13.60 -1.82 13.60
CA GLU A 274 13.92 -2.37 12.28
C GLU A 274 12.72 -2.39 11.32
N ALA A 275 11.56 -1.95 11.76
CA ALA A 275 10.37 -1.85 10.90
C ALA A 275 10.58 -0.76 9.85
N SER A 276 10.29 -1.06 8.58
CA SER A 276 10.21 -0.03 7.55
C SER A 276 8.80 0.57 7.53
N VAL A 277 8.72 1.89 7.45
CA VAL A 277 7.47 2.65 7.47
C VAL A 277 7.34 3.50 6.21
N SER A 278 6.19 3.45 5.57
CA SER A 278 5.88 4.20 4.35
C SER A 278 4.48 4.80 4.38
N ALA A 279 4.17 5.58 3.36
CA ALA A 279 2.83 6.02 3.02
C ALA A 279 2.74 6.16 1.50
N SER A 280 1.57 5.87 0.93
CA SER A 280 1.37 5.99 -0.50
C SER A 280 0.58 7.23 -0.89
N VAL A 281 0.82 7.69 -2.12
CA VAL A 281 0.10 8.81 -2.75
C VAL A 281 -0.18 8.50 -4.21
N PHE A 282 -1.28 9.03 -4.74
CA PHE A 282 -1.49 9.11 -6.18
C PHE A 282 -0.89 10.39 -6.77
N THR A 283 -0.80 10.49 -8.09
CA THR A 283 -0.25 11.67 -8.75
C THR A 283 -1.26 12.84 -8.76
N PHE A 284 -0.76 14.07 -8.86
CA PHE A 284 -1.65 15.22 -9.02
C PHE A 284 -2.42 15.16 -10.35
N HIS A 285 -1.80 14.59 -11.38
CA HIS A 285 -2.41 14.39 -12.68
C HIS A 285 -3.62 13.44 -12.63
N ALA A 286 -3.59 12.42 -11.75
CA ALA A 286 -4.72 11.49 -11.56
C ALA A 286 -6.03 12.17 -11.16
N VAL A 287 -5.97 13.36 -10.57
CA VAL A 287 -7.12 14.20 -10.21
C VAL A 287 -7.21 15.48 -11.05
N GLY A 288 -6.60 15.48 -12.23
CA GLY A 288 -6.69 16.57 -13.21
C GLY A 288 -5.91 17.82 -12.85
N ARG A 289 -4.84 17.71 -12.04
CA ARG A 289 -4.01 18.83 -11.61
C ARG A 289 -2.60 18.75 -12.16
N GLN A 290 -1.97 19.90 -12.37
CA GLN A 290 -0.62 19.95 -12.95
C GLN A 290 0.49 19.65 -11.94
N GLY A 291 0.22 19.87 -10.65
CA GLY A 291 1.21 19.65 -9.59
C GLY A 291 0.86 20.39 -8.29
N PRO A 292 1.78 20.39 -7.31
CA PRO A 292 1.59 21.06 -6.04
C PRO A 292 1.27 22.56 -6.21
N GLY A 293 0.35 23.07 -5.41
CA GLY A 293 -0.04 24.48 -5.45
C GLY A 293 -0.85 24.89 -6.70
N THR A 294 -1.37 23.95 -7.47
CA THR A 294 -2.21 24.21 -8.65
C THR A 294 -3.65 23.74 -8.39
N TRP A 295 -4.49 24.64 -7.86
CA TRP A 295 -5.83 24.28 -7.37
C TRP A 295 -6.97 24.93 -8.16
N SER A 296 -6.74 25.35 -9.38
CA SER A 296 -7.76 25.97 -10.17
C SER A 296 -8.94 25.00 -10.39
N LYS A 297 -10.14 25.45 -10.06
CA LYS A 297 -11.39 24.68 -10.17
C LYS A 297 -11.78 24.35 -11.61
N ASP A 298 -11.10 24.97 -12.59
CA ASP A 298 -11.50 24.91 -13.99
C ASP A 298 -11.06 23.62 -14.70
N GLN A 299 -10.23 22.78 -14.03
CA GLN A 299 -9.64 21.59 -14.64
C GLN A 299 -10.28 20.27 -14.19
N THR A 300 -10.94 20.22 -13.02
CA THR A 300 -11.50 18.99 -12.47
C THR A 300 -12.60 19.25 -11.46
N ASN A 301 -13.55 18.29 -11.36
CA ASN A 301 -14.52 18.24 -10.26
C ASN A 301 -14.01 17.45 -9.05
N ASP A 302 -12.82 16.84 -9.14
CA ASP A 302 -12.22 16.10 -8.03
C ASP A 302 -11.64 17.10 -7.02
N MET A 303 -12.13 17.04 -5.79
CA MET A 303 -11.69 17.93 -4.70
C MET A 303 -10.49 17.40 -3.95
N ARG A 304 -10.02 16.20 -4.26
CA ARG A 304 -8.83 15.62 -3.63
C ARG A 304 -7.56 16.34 -4.10
N ILE A 305 -6.63 16.50 -3.17
CA ILE A 305 -5.26 16.92 -3.41
C ILE A 305 -4.35 15.88 -2.76
N PRO A 306 -3.53 15.13 -3.51
CA PRO A 306 -2.60 14.19 -2.90
C PRO A 306 -1.59 14.92 -2.02
N SER A 307 -1.17 14.28 -0.94
CA SER A 307 0.02 14.76 -0.23
C SER A 307 1.20 14.77 -1.17
N ARG A 308 2.03 15.80 -1.08
CA ARG A 308 3.20 15.95 -1.95
C ARG A 308 4.23 14.85 -1.63
N PRO A 309 4.65 14.01 -2.59
CA PRO A 309 5.62 12.95 -2.33
C PRO A 309 6.92 13.47 -1.70
N LEU A 310 7.35 14.67 -2.09
CA LEU A 310 8.54 15.30 -1.53
C LEU A 310 8.40 15.60 -0.03
N ALA A 311 7.23 16.06 0.43
CA ALA A 311 6.97 16.31 1.85
C ALA A 311 7.02 14.99 2.65
N LEU A 312 6.45 13.91 2.12
CA LEU A 312 6.53 12.59 2.74
C LEU A 312 7.98 12.07 2.76
N LEU A 313 8.75 12.29 1.72
CA LEU A 313 10.15 11.91 1.64
C LEU A 313 11.02 12.65 2.69
N GLU A 314 10.74 13.92 2.95
CA GLU A 314 11.40 14.75 3.96
C GLU A 314 11.01 14.38 5.40
N SER A 315 9.94 13.61 5.59
CA SER A 315 9.50 13.12 6.90
C SER A 315 10.41 11.98 7.42
N ARG A 316 10.02 11.36 8.55
CA ARG A 316 10.71 10.19 9.14
C ARG A 316 10.27 8.85 8.52
N LEU A 317 9.47 8.87 7.46
CA LEU A 317 9.21 7.66 6.67
C LEU A 317 10.52 7.12 6.08
N ASP A 318 10.63 5.81 5.98
CA ASP A 318 11.81 5.15 5.43
C ASP A 318 11.86 5.23 3.90
N PHE A 319 10.68 5.23 3.27
CA PHE A 319 10.53 5.41 1.83
C PHE A 319 9.15 5.98 1.48
N VAL A 320 8.97 6.36 0.23
CA VAL A 320 7.69 6.87 -0.30
C VAL A 320 7.18 5.93 -1.36
N ASP A 321 5.87 5.70 -1.36
CA ASP A 321 5.15 4.93 -2.35
C ASP A 321 4.31 5.86 -3.24
N ILE A 322 4.38 5.65 -4.56
CA ILE A 322 3.63 6.44 -5.54
C ILE A 322 2.79 5.51 -6.40
N HIS A 323 1.51 5.83 -6.54
CA HIS A 323 0.58 5.12 -7.41
C HIS A 323 0.54 5.78 -8.79
N ILE A 324 0.79 5.01 -9.84
CA ILE A 324 0.86 5.49 -11.21
C ILE A 324 0.05 4.59 -12.13
N TYR A 325 -0.96 5.15 -12.77
CA TYR A 325 -1.82 4.44 -13.70
C TYR A 325 -1.78 5.08 -15.07
N ALA A 326 -1.54 4.28 -16.11
CA ALA A 326 -1.52 4.76 -17.49
C ALA A 326 -2.82 4.41 -18.23
N GLY A 327 -3.19 5.23 -19.20
CA GLY A 327 -4.29 4.95 -20.10
C GLY A 327 -5.67 5.38 -19.65
N GLN A 328 -5.76 6.35 -18.78
CA GLN A 328 -7.05 6.94 -18.37
C GLN A 328 -7.64 7.95 -19.36
N SER A 329 -6.89 8.36 -20.38
CA SER A 329 -7.33 9.31 -21.42
C SER A 329 -7.24 8.71 -22.82
N GLU A 330 -8.30 8.83 -23.63
CA GLU A 330 -8.31 8.40 -25.04
C GLU A 330 -7.45 9.29 -25.94
N SER A 331 -7.06 10.48 -25.48
CA SER A 331 -6.36 11.48 -26.28
C SER A 331 -4.84 11.43 -26.11
N GLU A 332 -4.33 10.69 -25.13
CA GLU A 332 -2.90 10.64 -24.81
C GLU A 332 -2.32 9.24 -25.00
N SER A 333 -1.11 9.15 -25.55
CA SER A 333 -0.34 7.91 -25.51
C SER A 333 0.08 7.59 -24.07
N ILE A 334 0.35 6.32 -23.77
CA ILE A 334 0.87 5.89 -22.46
C ILE A 334 2.09 6.71 -22.04
N ALA A 335 3.02 6.94 -22.95
CA ALA A 335 4.22 7.71 -22.68
C ALA A 335 3.92 9.18 -22.31
N GLN A 336 2.94 9.81 -22.97
CA GLN A 336 2.53 11.18 -22.65
C GLN A 336 1.82 11.23 -21.29
N HIS A 337 0.87 10.33 -21.06
CA HIS A 337 0.15 10.26 -19.79
C HIS A 337 1.10 10.03 -18.61
N LEU A 338 2.00 9.05 -18.74
CA LEU A 338 3.01 8.76 -17.73
C LEU A 338 3.95 9.95 -17.51
N LYS A 339 4.31 10.68 -18.57
CA LYS A 339 5.10 11.91 -18.44
C LYS A 339 4.34 12.95 -17.62
N SER A 340 3.05 13.17 -17.90
CA SER A 340 2.20 14.10 -17.13
C SER A 340 2.08 13.69 -15.68
N ASP A 341 1.90 12.41 -15.38
CA ASP A 341 1.89 11.87 -14.01
C ASP A 341 3.20 12.17 -13.29
N LEU A 342 4.33 11.84 -13.89
CA LEU A 342 5.66 12.01 -13.30
C LEU A 342 6.04 13.49 -13.14
N ASP A 343 5.70 14.33 -14.11
CA ASP A 343 5.92 15.78 -14.01
C ASP A 343 5.06 16.37 -12.87
N SER A 344 3.83 15.88 -12.70
CA SER A 344 2.92 16.37 -11.66
C SER A 344 3.38 16.07 -10.23
N VAL A 345 4.24 15.07 -10.02
CA VAL A 345 4.88 14.77 -8.74
C VAL A 345 6.31 15.30 -8.66
N GLU A 346 6.71 16.17 -9.57
CA GLU A 346 8.06 16.77 -9.63
C GLU A 346 9.17 15.71 -9.65
N ILE A 347 9.02 14.65 -10.42
CA ILE A 347 9.84 13.42 -10.36
C ILE A 347 11.36 13.69 -10.40
N SER A 348 11.82 14.64 -11.18
CA SER A 348 13.25 14.99 -11.27
C SER A 348 13.78 15.58 -9.96
N HIS A 349 12.98 16.35 -9.25
CA HIS A 349 13.30 16.88 -7.93
C HIS A 349 13.21 15.76 -6.89
N LEU A 350 12.13 15.00 -6.88
CA LEU A 350 11.88 13.92 -5.96
C LEU A 350 13.01 12.86 -6.00
N THR A 351 13.42 12.42 -7.18
CA THR A 351 14.51 11.42 -7.32
C THR A 351 15.86 11.96 -6.87
N ARG A 352 16.15 13.25 -7.09
CA ARG A 352 17.37 13.88 -6.57
C ARG A 352 17.39 13.88 -5.05
N GLU A 353 16.30 14.30 -4.42
CA GLU A 353 16.18 14.35 -2.96
C GLU A 353 16.15 12.95 -2.34
N ALA A 354 15.49 11.99 -2.99
CA ALA A 354 15.50 10.58 -2.57
C ALA A 354 16.94 10.04 -2.49
N ARG A 355 17.74 10.29 -3.52
CA ARG A 355 19.18 9.91 -3.50
C ARG A 355 19.96 10.64 -2.40
N ARG A 356 19.72 11.94 -2.20
CA ARG A 356 20.37 12.73 -1.16
C ARG A 356 20.03 12.21 0.24
N LEU A 357 18.79 11.80 0.48
CA LEU A 357 18.31 11.28 1.75
C LEU A 357 18.58 9.78 1.94
N GLY A 358 19.01 9.08 0.89
CA GLY A 358 19.20 7.63 0.94
C GLY A 358 17.88 6.87 1.10
N LYS A 359 16.77 7.39 0.57
CA LYS A 359 15.44 6.80 0.67
C LYS A 359 14.94 6.32 -0.69
N PRO A 360 14.45 5.07 -0.81
CA PRO A 360 13.89 4.59 -2.06
C PRO A 360 12.52 5.21 -2.38
N ILE A 361 12.17 5.19 -3.67
CA ILE A 361 10.82 5.47 -4.15
C ILE A 361 10.28 4.18 -4.73
N LEU A 362 9.15 3.71 -4.21
CA LEU A 362 8.41 2.55 -4.70
C LEU A 362 7.28 3.00 -5.63
N VAL A 363 6.94 2.22 -6.63
CA VAL A 363 5.64 2.29 -7.31
C VAL A 363 4.79 1.16 -6.77
N GLY A 364 4.00 1.44 -5.74
CA GLY A 364 3.24 0.42 -5.00
C GLY A 364 1.92 0.05 -5.63
N GLU A 365 1.40 0.92 -6.48
CA GLU A 365 0.32 0.56 -7.39
C GLU A 365 0.63 1.07 -8.79
N SER A 366 0.45 0.18 -9.74
CA SER A 366 0.58 0.51 -11.14
C SER A 366 -0.34 -0.34 -11.98
N GLY A 367 -0.83 0.24 -13.06
CA GLY A 367 -1.70 -0.50 -13.96
C GLY A 367 -1.87 0.20 -15.28
N VAL A 368 -2.28 -0.61 -16.26
CA VAL A 368 -2.80 -0.12 -17.52
C VAL A 368 -4.26 -0.54 -17.55
N ALA A 369 -5.16 0.40 -17.74
CA ALA A 369 -6.58 0.11 -17.77
C ALA A 369 -6.88 -1.03 -18.76
N ALA A 370 -7.41 -2.14 -18.27
CA ALA A 370 -7.90 -3.24 -19.09
C ALA A 370 -9.17 -2.83 -19.87
N ARG A 371 -9.72 -1.70 -19.50
CA ARG A 371 -10.89 -1.11 -20.13
C ARG A 371 -10.57 0.31 -20.55
N HIS A 372 -10.82 0.61 -21.82
CA HIS A 372 -10.85 2.01 -22.26
C HIS A 372 -11.88 2.77 -21.46
N MET A 373 -11.55 4.02 -21.12
CA MET A 373 -12.45 4.91 -20.42
C MET A 373 -13.82 4.97 -21.09
N ARG A 374 -14.79 5.12 -20.25
CA ARG A 374 -16.20 5.23 -20.50
C ARG A 374 -16.53 6.15 -21.68
N ARG A 375 -16.85 5.57 -22.83
CA ARG A 375 -17.73 6.19 -23.83
C ARG A 375 -19.16 5.75 -23.53
N GLY A 376 -19.85 6.48 -22.66
CA GLY A 376 -21.21 6.10 -22.26
C GLY A 376 -21.23 4.96 -21.23
N PRO A 377 -22.33 4.19 -21.14
CA PRO A 377 -22.50 3.13 -20.13
C PRO A 377 -21.66 1.86 -20.38
N ASP A 378 -21.05 1.72 -21.55
CA ASP A 378 -20.41 0.47 -21.96
C ASP A 378 -18.87 0.54 -21.84
N TRP A 379 -18.33 -0.33 -21.02
CA TRP A 379 -16.89 -0.57 -20.92
C TRP A 379 -16.43 -1.51 -22.04
N GLN A 380 -15.39 -1.17 -22.76
CA GLN A 380 -14.77 -2.05 -23.75
C GLN A 380 -13.52 -2.71 -23.14
N THR A 381 -13.53 -4.05 -23.08
CA THR A 381 -12.35 -4.81 -22.69
C THR A 381 -11.28 -4.72 -23.79
N ILE A 382 -10.04 -4.36 -23.43
CA ILE A 382 -8.95 -4.40 -24.40
C ILE A 382 -8.54 -5.85 -24.70
N PRO A 383 -8.14 -6.15 -25.95
CA PRO A 383 -7.60 -7.47 -26.30
C PRO A 383 -6.34 -7.78 -25.49
N HIS A 384 -6.15 -9.06 -25.17
CA HIS A 384 -5.01 -9.54 -24.38
C HIS A 384 -3.65 -9.05 -24.90
N GLU A 385 -3.41 -9.19 -26.22
CA GLU A 385 -2.17 -8.72 -26.84
C GLU A 385 -1.95 -7.22 -26.69
N THR A 386 -3.01 -6.43 -26.80
CA THR A 386 -2.98 -4.98 -26.56
C THR A 386 -2.57 -4.71 -25.12
N GLY A 387 -3.18 -5.38 -24.14
CA GLY A 387 -2.83 -5.24 -22.72
C GLY A 387 -1.36 -5.56 -22.42
N VAL A 388 -0.82 -6.63 -23.01
CA VAL A 388 0.61 -6.98 -22.88
C VAL A 388 1.51 -5.89 -23.45
N ASN A 389 1.18 -5.34 -24.62
CA ASN A 389 1.96 -4.26 -25.24
C ASN A 389 1.92 -2.99 -24.41
N LEU A 390 0.76 -2.62 -23.89
CA LEU A 390 0.59 -1.46 -23.01
C LEU A 390 1.41 -1.59 -21.71
N LEU A 391 1.44 -2.77 -21.09
CA LEU A 391 2.28 -3.03 -19.92
C LEU A 391 3.78 -2.94 -20.24
N ARG A 392 4.19 -3.39 -21.42
CA ARG A 392 5.56 -3.29 -21.88
C ARG A 392 5.96 -1.83 -22.12
N GLU A 393 5.12 -1.05 -22.80
CA GLU A 393 5.32 0.38 -22.99
C GLU A 393 5.40 1.14 -21.66
N PHE A 394 4.49 0.83 -20.73
CA PHE A 394 4.48 1.39 -19.38
C PHE A 394 5.81 1.13 -18.67
N ARG A 395 6.29 -0.12 -18.68
CA ARG A 395 7.57 -0.46 -18.06
C ARG A 395 8.76 0.24 -18.73
N GLN A 396 8.79 0.29 -20.07
CA GLN A 396 9.84 1.00 -20.82
C GLN A 396 9.86 2.48 -20.45
N ALA A 397 8.71 3.10 -20.31
CA ALA A 397 8.58 4.49 -19.92
C ALA A 397 8.98 4.76 -18.47
N LEU A 398 8.81 3.79 -17.55
CA LEU A 398 9.29 3.88 -16.17
C LEU A 398 10.80 3.62 -16.03
N SER A 399 11.42 2.91 -16.98
CA SER A 399 12.80 2.44 -16.85
C SER A 399 13.87 3.54 -16.65
N PRO A 400 13.74 4.78 -17.19
CA PRO A 400 14.68 5.86 -16.93
C PRO A 400 14.67 6.37 -15.47
N PHE A 401 13.59 6.09 -14.75
CA PHE A 401 13.42 6.53 -13.37
C PHE A 401 13.88 5.40 -12.45
N SER A 402 14.78 5.69 -11.53
CA SER A 402 15.37 4.70 -10.63
C SER A 402 14.40 4.31 -9.49
N PHE A 403 13.19 3.83 -9.84
CA PHE A 403 12.28 3.29 -8.86
C PHE A 403 12.83 2.00 -8.24
N ALA A 404 12.70 1.89 -6.93
CA ALA A 404 13.24 0.77 -6.16
C ALA A 404 12.46 -0.54 -6.38
N GLY A 405 11.21 -0.44 -6.85
CA GLY A 405 10.35 -1.57 -7.15
C GLY A 405 9.06 -1.14 -7.84
N VAL A 406 8.30 -2.12 -8.32
CA VAL A 406 7.00 -1.89 -8.97
C VAL A 406 6.04 -3.01 -8.55
N LEU A 407 4.87 -2.63 -8.05
CA LEU A 407 3.76 -3.53 -7.76
C LEU A 407 2.58 -3.19 -8.68
N HIS A 408 1.91 -4.24 -9.14
CA HIS A 408 0.81 -4.07 -10.08
C HIS A 408 -0.54 -4.14 -9.39
N TRP A 409 -1.49 -3.36 -9.85
CA TRP A 409 -2.90 -3.48 -9.50
C TRP A 409 -3.54 -4.46 -10.46
N HIS A 410 -4.19 -5.56 -10.05
CA HIS A 410 -4.09 -6.28 -8.80
C HIS A 410 -4.28 -7.79 -9.04
N TYR A 411 -4.06 -8.62 -8.01
CA TYR A 411 -4.50 -10.02 -7.97
C TYR A 411 -5.92 -10.07 -7.39
N GLY A 412 -6.93 -10.17 -8.27
CA GLY A 412 -8.32 -10.22 -7.84
C GLY A 412 -8.68 -11.53 -7.14
N SER A 413 -9.44 -11.43 -6.05
CA SER A 413 -10.17 -12.58 -5.52
C SER A 413 -11.31 -12.96 -6.48
N PRO A 414 -11.67 -14.25 -6.60
CA PRO A 414 -12.82 -14.69 -7.39
C PRO A 414 -14.13 -14.00 -7.00
N ASP A 415 -14.24 -13.56 -5.75
CA ASP A 415 -15.43 -12.94 -5.18
C ASP A 415 -15.42 -11.41 -5.27
N SER A 416 -14.34 -10.81 -5.77
CA SER A 416 -14.22 -9.36 -5.83
C SER A 416 -14.99 -8.82 -7.02
N THR A 417 -15.92 -7.90 -6.79
CA THR A 417 -16.61 -7.13 -7.83
C THR A 417 -15.66 -6.26 -8.65
N ALA A 418 -14.44 -6.05 -8.15
CA ALA A 418 -13.33 -5.42 -8.83
C ALA A 418 -12.66 -6.30 -9.90
N GLN A 419 -13.21 -7.51 -10.21
CA GLN A 419 -12.74 -8.37 -11.30
C GLN A 419 -12.68 -7.64 -12.65
N ASP A 420 -13.35 -6.54 -12.70
CA ASP A 420 -13.57 -5.80 -13.93
C ASP A 420 -12.40 -4.93 -14.36
N GLU A 421 -11.42 -4.66 -13.47
CA GLU A 421 -10.47 -3.60 -13.79
C GLU A 421 -9.15 -4.09 -14.38
N TYR A 422 -8.59 -5.24 -13.95
CA TYR A 422 -7.27 -5.67 -14.45
C TYR A 422 -7.07 -7.18 -14.39
N PRO A 423 -7.12 -7.92 -15.50
CA PRO A 423 -6.67 -9.30 -15.53
C PRO A 423 -5.13 -9.35 -15.56
N ALA A 424 -4.46 -8.64 -14.66
CA ALA A 424 -3.01 -8.50 -14.63
C ALA A 424 -2.30 -9.85 -14.68
N LEU A 425 -2.82 -10.86 -13.97
CA LEU A 425 -2.21 -12.18 -13.93
C LEU A 425 -2.26 -12.94 -15.25
N VAL A 426 -3.30 -12.77 -16.05
CA VAL A 426 -3.41 -13.42 -17.37
C VAL A 426 -2.36 -12.86 -18.31
N LEU A 427 -1.98 -11.58 -18.10
CA LEU A 427 -0.98 -10.88 -18.92
C LEU A 427 0.47 -11.13 -18.44
N PHE A 428 0.67 -11.45 -17.17
CA PHE A 428 1.98 -11.47 -16.52
C PHE A 428 2.93 -12.57 -16.97
N PRO A 429 2.54 -13.85 -17.16
CA PRO A 429 3.48 -14.88 -17.58
C PRO A 429 4.16 -14.52 -18.90
N GLN A 430 3.39 -14.05 -19.87
CA GLN A 430 3.90 -13.66 -21.19
C GLN A 430 4.73 -12.38 -21.13
N TYR A 431 4.36 -11.44 -20.27
CA TYR A 431 5.11 -10.21 -20.01
C TYR A 431 6.47 -10.49 -19.38
N LEU A 432 6.54 -11.43 -18.42
CA LEU A 432 7.80 -11.81 -17.78
C LEU A 432 8.68 -12.62 -18.73
N GLU A 433 8.12 -13.49 -19.56
CA GLU A 433 8.85 -14.21 -20.60
C GLU A 433 9.45 -13.28 -21.67
N ALA A 434 8.72 -12.24 -22.05
CA ALA A 434 9.20 -11.24 -23.01
C ALA A 434 10.30 -10.31 -22.47
N ASN A 435 10.57 -10.34 -21.14
CA ASN A 435 11.51 -9.45 -20.46
C ASN A 435 12.61 -10.19 -19.68
N ARG A 436 12.75 -11.50 -19.85
CA ARG A 436 13.91 -12.29 -19.48
C ARG A 436 14.99 -12.17 -20.53
#